data_83be0674eaa3fd0a5b8e4eed9b137247
#
_entry.id   83be0674eaa3fd0a5b8e4eed9b137247
#
_cell.length_a   1.000
_cell.length_b   1.000
_cell.length_c   1.000
_cell.angle_alpha   90.00
_cell.angle_beta   90.00
_cell.angle_gamma   90.00
#
_symmetry.space_group_name_H-M   'P 1'
#
loop_
_entity.id
_entity.type
_entity.pdbx_description
1 polymer ?
#
loop_
_entity_poly.entity_id
_entity_poly.type
_entity_poly.pdbx_seq_one_letter_code
_entity_poly.pdbx_strand_id
1 'polypeptide(L)'
;VLGAWVDAKEDSAASVQASKAVVELLNNAQPENEEAKALIESIKSREDYLVKRSQWILGGDGWAYDIGYGGVDHVLASGENVNVLVFDTEVYSNTGGQSSKATPLAAMAKFAAAGKRSRKKDLGMMAMSYGNVYVAQVAIGADYNQFVKAIVEAEAYDGPSLIICYAPCINHGLKCGMGKTIQNEADAVKCGYWHLYRHNPELKEQGKNPFTLDSKEPTESFRDFILGQVRYASIAKQFPEQAEELFAMAEQSSKDRLESYKRLADQ
;
A
#
# COMPACT_ATOMS: atom_id res chain seq x y z
N VAL A 1 29.36 9.21 -24.19
CA VAL A 1 28.12 8.43 -24.23
C VAL A 1 27.96 7.65 -22.92
N LEU A 2 28.87 6.71 -22.57
CA LEU A 2 28.74 5.88 -21.37
C LEU A 2 28.70 6.71 -20.08
N GLY A 3 29.55 7.73 -19.93
CA GLY A 3 29.49 8.64 -18.77
C GLY A 3 28.15 9.35 -18.65
N ALA A 4 27.61 9.89 -19.74
CA ALA A 4 26.29 10.51 -19.76
C ALA A 4 25.16 9.53 -19.41
N TRP A 5 25.31 8.25 -19.76
CA TRP A 5 24.35 7.23 -19.34
C TRP A 5 24.46 6.93 -17.83
N VAL A 6 25.67 6.85 -17.29
CA VAL A 6 25.87 6.65 -15.83
C VAL A 6 25.21 7.79 -15.04
N ASP A 7 25.33 9.03 -15.51
CA ASP A 7 24.73 10.20 -14.88
C ASP A 7 23.19 10.22 -14.98
N ALA A 8 22.64 9.61 -16.05
CA ALA A 8 21.20 9.60 -16.35
C ALA A 8 20.46 8.34 -15.88
N LYS A 9 21.16 7.28 -15.47
CA LYS A 9 20.59 5.93 -15.26
C LYS A 9 19.47 5.88 -14.21
N GLU A 10 19.46 6.78 -13.24
CA GLU A 10 18.46 6.86 -12.18
C GLU A 10 17.28 7.79 -12.51
N ASP A 11 17.34 8.52 -13.64
CA ASP A 11 16.22 9.32 -14.14
C ASP A 11 15.44 8.56 -15.22
N SER A 12 14.13 8.42 -15.06
CA SER A 12 13.29 7.63 -15.95
C SER A 12 13.29 8.13 -17.40
N ALA A 13 13.18 9.45 -17.62
CA ALA A 13 13.16 10.03 -18.97
C ALA A 13 14.55 10.15 -19.58
N ALA A 14 15.53 10.58 -18.79
CA ALA A 14 16.90 10.75 -19.24
C ALA A 14 17.56 9.41 -19.56
N SER A 15 17.30 8.35 -18.78
CA SER A 15 17.83 7.00 -19.05
C SER A 15 17.35 6.42 -20.38
N VAL A 16 16.10 6.69 -20.78
CA VAL A 16 15.57 6.28 -22.09
C VAL A 16 16.36 6.93 -23.26
N GLN A 17 16.72 8.20 -23.13
CA GLN A 17 17.50 8.88 -24.18
C GLN A 17 18.95 8.40 -24.18
N ALA A 18 19.56 8.29 -22.99
CA ALA A 18 20.93 7.84 -22.84
C ALA A 18 21.12 6.39 -23.28
N SER A 19 20.16 5.50 -23.01
CA SER A 19 20.19 4.09 -23.44
C SER A 19 20.26 3.95 -24.97
N LYS A 20 19.48 4.75 -25.71
CA LYS A 20 19.52 4.76 -27.17
C LYS A 20 20.93 5.11 -27.73
N ALA A 21 21.54 6.11 -27.12
CA ALA A 21 22.89 6.52 -27.50
C ALA A 21 23.95 5.43 -27.18
N VAL A 22 23.76 4.69 -26.07
CA VAL A 22 24.61 3.54 -25.73
C VAL A 22 24.43 2.42 -26.74
N VAL A 23 23.19 2.04 -27.05
CA VAL A 23 22.89 0.98 -28.03
C VAL A 23 23.47 1.33 -29.42
N GLU A 24 23.32 2.57 -29.87
CA GLU A 24 23.89 3.04 -31.11
C GLU A 24 25.43 2.97 -31.11
N LEU A 25 26.08 3.41 -30.03
CA LEU A 25 27.51 3.27 -29.82
C LEU A 25 27.98 1.81 -29.95
N LEU A 26 27.29 0.89 -29.24
CA LEU A 26 27.62 -0.54 -29.22
C LEU A 26 27.40 -1.21 -30.57
N ASN A 27 26.39 -0.76 -31.33
CA ASN A 27 26.14 -1.29 -32.68
C ASN A 27 27.21 -0.86 -33.71
N ASN A 28 27.85 0.29 -33.52
CA ASN A 28 28.89 0.83 -34.38
C ASN A 28 30.30 0.53 -33.87
N ALA A 29 30.45 -0.09 -32.71
CA ALA A 29 31.73 -0.37 -32.11
C ALA A 29 32.50 -1.45 -32.91
N GLN A 30 33.79 -1.26 -33.05
CA GLN A 30 34.72 -2.23 -33.61
C GLN A 30 35.62 -2.76 -32.47
N PRO A 31 35.36 -3.96 -31.94
CA PRO A 31 36.12 -4.48 -30.82
C PRO A 31 37.55 -4.83 -31.23
N GLU A 32 38.52 -4.45 -30.42
CA GLU A 32 39.94 -4.70 -30.68
C GLU A 32 40.36 -6.14 -30.37
N ASN A 33 39.61 -6.86 -29.61
CA ASN A 33 39.87 -8.24 -29.20
C ASN A 33 38.56 -9.00 -28.84
N GLU A 34 38.66 -10.32 -28.64
CA GLU A 34 37.52 -11.18 -28.32
C GLU A 34 36.87 -10.84 -26.96
N GLU A 35 37.64 -10.35 -26.01
CA GLU A 35 37.11 -9.94 -24.70
C GLU A 35 36.19 -8.71 -24.85
N ALA A 36 36.64 -7.69 -25.56
CA ALA A 36 35.82 -6.51 -25.87
C ALA A 36 34.56 -6.86 -26.65
N LYS A 37 34.65 -7.81 -27.59
CA LYS A 37 33.50 -8.31 -28.33
C LYS A 37 32.49 -8.99 -27.42
N ALA A 38 32.95 -9.87 -26.54
CA ALA A 38 32.09 -10.56 -25.57
C ALA A 38 31.38 -9.59 -24.60
N LEU A 39 32.08 -8.52 -24.16
CA LEU A 39 31.49 -7.47 -23.33
C LEU A 39 30.40 -6.71 -24.09
N ILE A 40 30.63 -6.31 -25.33
CA ILE A 40 29.65 -5.64 -26.19
C ILE A 40 28.39 -6.51 -26.34
N GLU A 41 28.58 -7.79 -26.70
CA GLU A 41 27.47 -8.73 -26.83
C GLU A 41 26.69 -8.94 -25.50
N SER A 42 27.42 -9.02 -24.38
CA SER A 42 26.83 -9.13 -23.05
C SER A 42 25.96 -7.92 -22.69
N ILE A 43 26.41 -6.69 -22.98
CA ILE A 43 25.62 -5.47 -22.74
C ILE A 43 24.42 -5.43 -23.68
N LYS A 44 24.60 -5.70 -24.97
CA LYS A 44 23.50 -5.73 -25.96
C LYS A 44 22.42 -6.75 -25.60
N SER A 45 22.80 -7.92 -25.07
CA SER A 45 21.83 -8.92 -24.62
C SER A 45 21.00 -8.47 -23.40
N ARG A 46 21.39 -7.36 -22.76
CA ARG A 46 20.76 -6.76 -21.59
C ARG A 46 20.36 -5.30 -21.82
N GLU A 47 20.14 -4.88 -23.06
CA GLU A 47 19.81 -3.49 -23.38
C GLU A 47 18.59 -2.95 -22.63
N ASP A 48 17.62 -3.82 -22.31
CA ASP A 48 16.47 -3.47 -21.48
C ASP A 48 16.84 -2.96 -20.07
N TYR A 49 18.03 -3.27 -19.56
CA TYR A 49 18.52 -2.80 -18.26
C TYR A 49 19.25 -1.46 -18.34
N LEU A 50 19.40 -0.90 -19.51
CA LEU A 50 19.98 0.43 -19.70
C LEU A 50 18.99 1.58 -19.41
N VAL A 51 17.72 1.25 -19.20
CA VAL A 51 16.66 2.18 -18.82
C VAL A 51 16.31 1.97 -17.34
N LYS A 52 16.07 3.06 -16.61
CA LYS A 52 15.57 2.95 -15.21
C LYS A 52 14.34 2.06 -15.17
N ARG A 53 14.36 1.09 -14.29
CA ARG A 53 13.24 0.17 -14.05
C ARG A 53 12.60 0.44 -12.71
N SER A 54 11.28 0.37 -12.71
CA SER A 54 10.48 0.39 -11.52
C SER A 54 10.39 -1.02 -10.91
N GLN A 55 10.57 -1.14 -9.61
CA GLN A 55 10.50 -2.41 -8.88
C GLN A 55 9.27 -2.42 -7.99
N TRP A 56 8.37 -3.38 -8.23
CA TRP A 56 7.13 -3.51 -7.46
C TRP A 56 7.01 -4.88 -6.80
N ILE A 57 6.65 -4.88 -5.52
CA ILE A 57 6.27 -6.07 -4.76
C ILE A 57 4.79 -5.95 -4.42
N LEU A 58 3.97 -6.90 -4.87
CA LEU A 58 2.54 -6.90 -4.63
C LEU A 58 2.16 -8.11 -3.78
N GLY A 59 1.31 -7.90 -2.78
CA GLY A 59 0.84 -8.99 -1.93
C GLY A 59 -0.37 -8.62 -1.07
N GLY A 60 -0.94 -9.63 -0.40
CA GLY A 60 -2.09 -9.48 0.49
C GLY A 60 -1.70 -9.16 1.93
N ASP A 61 -2.71 -8.84 2.75
CA ASP A 61 -2.54 -8.50 4.16
C ASP A 61 -1.97 -9.64 5.01
N GLY A 62 -2.34 -10.89 4.76
CA GLY A 62 -1.78 -12.03 5.47
C GLY A 62 -0.26 -12.13 5.29
N TRP A 63 0.24 -11.81 4.10
CA TRP A 63 1.67 -11.69 3.86
C TRP A 63 2.24 -10.45 4.58
N ALA A 64 1.74 -9.26 4.29
CA ALA A 64 2.36 -8.02 4.73
C ALA A 64 2.24 -7.77 6.24
N TYR A 65 1.13 -8.19 6.88
CA TYR A 65 0.90 -7.94 8.30
C TYR A 65 1.40 -9.07 9.21
N ASP A 66 1.53 -10.31 8.68
CA ASP A 66 1.83 -11.52 9.45
C ASP A 66 3.05 -12.29 8.95
N ILE A 67 2.82 -13.29 8.07
CA ILE A 67 3.84 -14.31 7.75
C ILE A 67 5.03 -13.77 6.97
N GLY A 68 4.85 -12.72 6.16
CA GLY A 68 5.91 -12.06 5.38
C GLY A 68 6.36 -10.73 5.95
N TYR A 69 5.83 -10.32 7.13
CA TYR A 69 6.15 -9.00 7.70
C TYR A 69 7.66 -8.76 7.87
N GLY A 70 8.40 -9.75 8.31
CA GLY A 70 9.86 -9.62 8.46
C GLY A 70 10.58 -9.32 7.14
N GLY A 71 10.08 -9.85 6.01
CA GLY A 71 10.58 -9.53 4.67
C GLY A 71 10.17 -8.13 4.22
N VAL A 72 8.92 -7.72 4.47
CA VAL A 72 8.45 -6.35 4.18
C VAL A 72 9.25 -5.33 4.99
N ASP A 73 9.42 -5.58 6.28
CA ASP A 73 10.22 -4.76 7.19
C ASP A 73 11.66 -4.58 6.67
N HIS A 74 12.30 -5.69 6.27
CA HIS A 74 13.65 -5.65 5.69
C HIS A 74 13.73 -4.81 4.41
N VAL A 75 12.76 -4.96 3.49
CA VAL A 75 12.71 -4.16 2.25
C VAL A 75 12.57 -2.68 2.58
N LEU A 76 11.65 -2.31 3.48
CA LEU A 76 11.45 -0.92 3.87
C LEU A 76 12.67 -0.34 4.60
N ALA A 77 13.39 -1.16 5.39
CA ALA A 77 14.60 -0.76 6.09
C ALA A 77 15.83 -0.64 5.18
N SER A 78 15.81 -1.26 3.99
CA SER A 78 16.99 -1.28 3.09
C SER A 78 17.32 0.09 2.49
N GLY A 79 16.36 0.99 2.38
CA GLY A 79 16.51 2.27 1.68
C GLY A 79 16.51 2.16 0.16
N GLU A 80 16.37 0.94 -0.39
CA GLU A 80 16.34 0.72 -1.84
C GLU A 80 15.05 1.25 -2.47
N ASN A 81 15.14 1.69 -3.72
CA ASN A 81 14.00 2.19 -4.50
C ASN A 81 13.08 1.04 -4.93
N VAL A 82 12.22 0.60 -4.03
CA VAL A 82 11.26 -0.50 -4.22
C VAL A 82 9.89 -0.07 -3.75
N ASN A 83 8.89 -0.25 -4.59
CA ASN A 83 7.49 0.02 -4.29
C ASN A 83 6.80 -1.25 -3.76
N VAL A 84 6.20 -1.18 -2.59
CA VAL A 84 5.42 -2.27 -1.99
C VAL A 84 3.94 -1.89 -2.03
N LEU A 85 3.11 -2.72 -2.69
CA LEU A 85 1.66 -2.52 -2.72
C LEU A 85 0.96 -3.68 -2.01
N VAL A 86 0.18 -3.35 -0.98
CA VAL A 86 -0.55 -4.31 -0.15
C VAL A 86 -2.05 -4.23 -0.45
N PHE A 87 -2.62 -5.33 -0.93
CA PHE A 87 -4.08 -5.49 -0.98
C PHE A 87 -4.58 -5.89 0.41
N ASP A 88 -5.11 -4.93 1.16
CA ASP A 88 -5.63 -5.16 2.50
C ASP A 88 -7.06 -5.71 2.40
N THR A 89 -7.15 -7.02 2.32
CA THR A 89 -8.43 -7.76 2.32
C THR A 89 -8.89 -8.11 3.74
N GLU A 90 -8.15 -7.69 4.75
CA GLU A 90 -8.46 -7.83 6.18
C GLU A 90 -8.61 -9.28 6.67
N VAL A 91 -8.24 -10.25 5.85
CA VAL A 91 -8.21 -11.70 6.16
C VAL A 91 -7.22 -12.42 5.25
N TYR A 92 -6.81 -13.63 5.60
CA TYR A 92 -6.15 -14.54 4.67
C TYR A 92 -7.15 -15.01 3.60
N SER A 93 -7.30 -14.27 2.50
CA SER A 93 -8.32 -14.53 1.47
C SER A 93 -8.12 -15.88 0.78
N ASN A 94 -6.92 -16.15 0.28
CA ASN A 94 -6.61 -17.31 -0.56
C ASN A 94 -6.74 -18.64 0.21
N THR A 95 -6.44 -18.65 1.49
CA THR A 95 -6.50 -19.85 2.34
C THR A 95 -7.87 -20.05 2.97
N GLY A 96 -8.81 -19.12 2.79
CA GLY A 96 -10.21 -19.28 3.15
C GLY A 96 -10.69 -18.51 4.38
N GLY A 97 -10.18 -17.31 4.62
CA GLY A 97 -10.77 -16.35 5.56
C GLY A 97 -10.30 -16.48 6.99
N GLN A 98 -9.04 -16.86 7.23
CA GLN A 98 -8.45 -16.83 8.56
C GLN A 98 -8.18 -15.39 9.01
N SER A 99 -8.25 -15.16 10.31
CA SER A 99 -7.91 -13.88 10.91
C SER A 99 -6.43 -13.55 10.73
N SER A 100 -6.14 -12.35 10.23
CA SER A 100 -4.80 -11.76 10.16
C SER A 100 -4.65 -10.64 11.20
N LYS A 101 -3.47 -10.02 11.30
CA LYS A 101 -3.29 -8.78 12.08
C LYS A 101 -3.96 -7.57 11.41
N ALA A 102 -4.32 -7.68 10.13
CA ALA A 102 -5.13 -6.70 9.42
C ALA A 102 -6.63 -6.82 9.71
N THR A 103 -7.10 -7.95 10.22
CA THR A 103 -8.52 -8.13 10.56
C THR A 103 -8.93 -7.14 11.64
N PRO A 104 -9.98 -6.32 11.41
CA PRO A 104 -10.41 -5.30 12.35
C PRO A 104 -11.06 -5.88 13.62
N LEU A 105 -11.17 -5.03 14.65
CA LEU A 105 -11.98 -5.32 15.83
C LEU A 105 -13.40 -5.71 15.44
N ALA A 106 -13.97 -6.63 16.18
CA ALA A 106 -15.32 -7.17 16.00
C ALA A 106 -15.55 -8.00 14.72
N ALA A 107 -14.65 -8.00 13.74
CA ALA A 107 -14.85 -8.79 12.54
C ALA A 107 -14.73 -10.30 12.84
N MET A 108 -15.72 -11.09 12.39
CA MET A 108 -15.67 -12.55 12.41
C MET A 108 -14.72 -13.03 11.30
N ALA A 109 -13.87 -13.99 11.64
CA ALA A 109 -13.02 -14.73 10.71
C ALA A 109 -12.75 -16.13 11.25
N LYS A 110 -12.18 -17.03 10.47
CA LYS A 110 -11.63 -18.29 11.02
C LYS A 110 -10.59 -17.94 12.10
N PHE A 111 -10.60 -18.65 13.21
CA PHE A 111 -9.84 -18.38 14.44
C PHE A 111 -10.27 -17.12 15.22
N ALA A 112 -11.35 -16.44 14.79
CA ALA A 112 -12.00 -15.35 15.50
C ALA A 112 -13.53 -15.44 15.35
N ALA A 113 -14.11 -16.59 15.69
CA ALA A 113 -15.53 -16.92 15.47
C ALA A 113 -16.49 -16.01 16.25
N ALA A 114 -16.10 -15.53 17.44
CA ALA A 114 -16.89 -14.60 18.25
C ALA A 114 -16.48 -13.12 18.03
N GLY A 115 -15.84 -12.81 16.90
CA GLY A 115 -15.29 -11.50 16.60
C GLY A 115 -13.89 -11.29 17.16
N LYS A 116 -13.05 -10.62 16.39
CA LYS A 116 -11.69 -10.30 16.80
C LYS A 116 -11.69 -9.26 17.93
N ARG A 117 -10.94 -9.53 19.01
CA ARG A 117 -10.86 -8.66 20.20
C ARG A 117 -9.64 -7.74 20.24
N SER A 118 -8.69 -7.92 19.33
CA SER A 118 -7.50 -7.07 19.22
C SER A 118 -7.65 -6.06 18.10
N ARG A 119 -7.03 -4.88 18.26
CA ARG A 119 -6.99 -3.84 17.22
C ARG A 119 -6.26 -4.33 15.98
N LYS A 120 -6.64 -3.78 14.82
CA LYS A 120 -5.90 -3.92 13.56
C LYS A 120 -4.51 -3.32 13.72
N LYS A 121 -3.48 -4.05 13.28
CA LYS A 121 -2.12 -3.53 13.19
C LYS A 121 -2.10 -2.32 12.25
N ASP A 122 -1.49 -1.23 12.65
CA ASP A 122 -1.30 -0.06 11.79
C ASP A 122 0.05 -0.18 11.06
N LEU A 123 0.01 -0.84 9.91
CA LEU A 123 1.21 -1.10 9.10
C LEU A 123 1.81 0.20 8.56
N GLY A 124 0.96 1.17 8.21
CA GLY A 124 1.40 2.46 7.69
C GLY A 124 2.15 3.28 8.74
N MET A 125 1.62 3.37 9.97
CA MET A 125 2.31 4.04 11.09
C MET A 125 3.65 3.36 11.42
N MET A 126 3.73 2.04 11.36
CA MET A 126 4.98 1.33 11.56
C MET A 126 6.01 1.66 10.48
N ALA A 127 5.59 1.70 9.21
CA ALA A 127 6.47 2.07 8.10
C ALA A 127 6.94 3.53 8.20
N MET A 128 6.05 4.46 8.57
CA MET A 128 6.42 5.88 8.78
C MET A 128 7.48 6.07 9.87
N SER A 129 7.59 5.15 10.84
CA SER A 129 8.58 5.24 11.92
C SER A 129 10.04 5.12 11.43
N TYR A 130 10.29 4.59 10.23
CA TYR A 130 11.61 4.61 9.59
C TYR A 130 12.07 6.01 9.20
N GLY A 131 11.13 6.92 8.94
CA GLY A 131 11.42 8.33 8.61
C GLY A 131 11.79 8.58 7.14
N ASN A 132 12.15 7.54 6.39
CA ASN A 132 12.55 7.58 4.97
C ASN A 132 11.69 6.69 4.08
N VAL A 133 10.50 6.30 4.51
CA VAL A 133 9.56 5.48 3.71
C VAL A 133 8.41 6.35 3.25
N TYR A 134 8.14 6.38 1.94
CA TYR A 134 6.89 6.93 1.43
C TYR A 134 5.75 5.99 1.80
N VAL A 135 4.67 6.52 2.37
CA VAL A 135 3.53 5.70 2.78
C VAL A 135 2.23 6.31 2.29
N ALA A 136 1.37 5.50 1.69
CA ALA A 136 0.01 5.90 1.34
C ALA A 136 -1.02 4.85 1.76
N GLN A 137 -2.16 5.30 2.25
CA GLN A 137 -3.34 4.47 2.49
C GLN A 137 -4.44 4.94 1.57
N VAL A 138 -4.95 4.04 0.74
CA VAL A 138 -5.79 4.37 -0.41
C VAL A 138 -7.01 3.45 -0.52
N ALA A 139 -8.03 3.92 -1.23
CA ALA A 139 -9.19 3.13 -1.65
C ALA A 139 -9.67 3.67 -3.00
N ILE A 140 -9.50 2.90 -4.07
CA ILE A 140 -9.74 3.34 -5.45
C ILE A 140 -11.20 3.79 -5.67
N GLY A 141 -12.15 3.11 -5.03
CA GLY A 141 -13.58 3.44 -5.10
C GLY A 141 -13.98 4.68 -4.32
N ALA A 142 -13.16 5.11 -3.35
CA ALA A 142 -13.42 6.31 -2.57
C ALA A 142 -12.87 7.57 -3.24
N ASP A 143 -11.62 7.51 -3.72
CA ASP A 143 -10.97 8.62 -4.42
C ASP A 143 -9.94 8.08 -5.43
N TYR A 144 -10.36 8.00 -6.69
CA TYR A 144 -9.52 7.57 -7.79
C TYR A 144 -8.31 8.50 -8.01
N ASN A 145 -8.49 9.80 -7.82
CA ASN A 145 -7.40 10.77 -8.04
C ASN A 145 -6.33 10.64 -6.95
N GLN A 146 -6.75 10.43 -5.68
CA GLN A 146 -5.83 10.19 -4.58
C GLN A 146 -5.04 8.88 -4.81
N PHE A 147 -5.72 7.82 -5.27
CA PHE A 147 -5.07 6.55 -5.60
C PHE A 147 -4.00 6.72 -6.69
N VAL A 148 -4.34 7.36 -7.82
CA VAL A 148 -3.38 7.60 -8.92
C VAL A 148 -2.23 8.49 -8.44
N LYS A 149 -2.53 9.53 -7.66
CA LYS A 149 -1.52 10.41 -7.10
C LYS A 149 -0.54 9.66 -6.20
N ALA A 150 -1.03 8.76 -5.35
CA ALA A 150 -0.18 7.93 -4.48
C ALA A 150 0.77 7.04 -5.30
N ILE A 151 0.30 6.43 -6.40
CA ILE A 151 1.14 5.63 -7.31
C ILE A 151 2.23 6.51 -7.96
N VAL A 152 1.84 7.69 -8.47
CA VAL A 152 2.79 8.60 -9.14
C VAL A 152 3.84 9.13 -8.16
N GLU A 153 3.43 9.48 -6.94
CA GLU A 153 4.35 9.94 -5.89
C GLU A 153 5.30 8.82 -5.46
N ALA A 154 4.83 7.57 -5.32
CA ALA A 154 5.66 6.42 -5.00
C ALA A 154 6.69 6.12 -6.11
N GLU A 155 6.30 6.20 -7.38
CA GLU A 155 7.21 6.03 -8.53
C GLU A 155 8.27 7.14 -8.61
N ALA A 156 7.92 8.36 -8.21
CA ALA A 156 8.85 9.48 -8.23
C ALA A 156 9.79 9.50 -7.02
N TYR A 157 9.41 8.87 -5.90
CA TYR A 157 10.18 8.83 -4.68
C TYR A 157 11.43 7.94 -4.83
N ASP A 158 12.60 8.49 -4.53
CA ASP A 158 13.87 7.74 -4.59
C ASP A 158 14.15 7.05 -3.25
N GLY A 159 13.42 5.98 -3.00
CA GLY A 159 13.49 5.19 -1.77
C GLY A 159 12.34 4.19 -1.66
N PRO A 160 12.23 3.47 -0.54
CA PRO A 160 11.18 2.48 -0.35
C PRO A 160 9.81 3.14 -0.17
N SER A 161 8.81 2.58 -0.86
CA SER A 161 7.43 3.03 -0.77
C SER A 161 6.50 1.92 -0.31
N LEU A 162 5.48 2.27 0.49
CA LEU A 162 4.42 1.36 0.93
C LEU A 162 3.05 1.95 0.61
N ILE A 163 2.28 1.29 -0.24
CA ILE A 163 0.89 1.64 -0.54
C ILE A 163 -0.03 0.57 -0.01
N ILE A 164 -0.99 0.94 0.84
CA ILE A 164 -1.97 0.04 1.46
C ILE A 164 -3.33 0.32 0.85
N CYS A 165 -3.83 -0.64 0.05
CA CYS A 165 -5.10 -0.52 -0.66
C CYS A 165 -6.19 -1.30 0.06
N TYR A 166 -7.28 -0.66 0.47
CA TYR A 166 -8.47 -1.39 0.91
C TYR A 166 -9.05 -2.21 -0.24
N ALA A 167 -9.24 -3.49 0.00
CA ALA A 167 -9.71 -4.43 -1.02
C ALA A 167 -10.76 -5.39 -0.45
N PRO A 168 -12.07 -5.05 -0.50
CA PRO A 168 -13.11 -5.93 -0.01
C PRO A 168 -13.06 -7.32 -0.66
N CYS A 169 -13.13 -8.35 0.15
CA CYS A 169 -13.03 -9.74 -0.23
C CYS A 169 -14.38 -10.47 -0.06
N ILE A 170 -14.57 -11.60 -0.73
CA ILE A 170 -15.76 -12.45 -0.56
C ILE A 170 -16.01 -12.83 0.90
N ASN A 171 -14.96 -12.95 1.71
CA ASN A 171 -15.07 -13.28 3.14
C ASN A 171 -15.67 -12.14 3.99
N HIS A 172 -15.76 -10.90 3.47
CA HIS A 172 -16.52 -9.83 4.15
C HIS A 172 -18.02 -10.14 4.16
N GLY A 173 -18.50 -10.84 3.12
CA GLY A 173 -19.91 -11.13 2.97
C GLY A 173 -20.73 -9.85 2.78
N LEU A 174 -20.39 -9.05 1.75
CA LEU A 174 -21.13 -7.83 1.44
C LEU A 174 -22.58 -8.17 1.10
N LYS A 175 -23.52 -7.68 1.93
CA LYS A 175 -24.95 -7.93 1.71
C LYS A 175 -25.48 -7.35 0.39
N CYS A 176 -24.84 -6.28 -0.09
CA CYS A 176 -25.13 -5.69 -1.40
C CYS A 176 -24.52 -6.48 -2.58
N GLY A 177 -23.72 -7.53 -2.29
CA GLY A 177 -23.02 -8.34 -3.28
C GLY A 177 -21.68 -7.76 -3.74
N MET A 178 -20.78 -8.64 -4.18
CA MET A 178 -19.41 -8.26 -4.59
C MET A 178 -19.35 -7.35 -5.81
N GLY A 179 -20.40 -7.28 -6.63
CA GLY A 179 -20.50 -6.29 -7.72
C GLY A 179 -20.57 -4.83 -7.26
N LYS A 180 -20.70 -4.59 -5.94
CA LYS A 180 -20.70 -3.27 -5.30
C LYS A 180 -19.41 -2.97 -4.54
N THR A 181 -18.32 -3.67 -4.80
CA THR A 181 -17.04 -3.50 -4.12
C THR A 181 -16.55 -2.05 -4.15
N ILE A 182 -16.56 -1.42 -5.31
CA ILE A 182 -16.14 -0.02 -5.50
C ILE A 182 -17.00 0.94 -4.66
N GLN A 183 -18.31 0.72 -4.60
CA GLN A 183 -19.20 1.51 -3.74
C GLN A 183 -18.90 1.26 -2.25
N ASN A 184 -18.64 0.01 -1.88
CA ASN A 184 -18.30 -0.34 -0.50
C ASN A 184 -16.99 0.31 -0.02
N GLU A 185 -16.00 0.49 -0.92
CA GLU A 185 -14.78 1.25 -0.62
C GLU A 185 -15.09 2.73 -0.33
N ALA A 186 -15.96 3.35 -1.15
CA ALA A 186 -16.41 4.71 -0.93
C ALA A 186 -17.15 4.86 0.41
N ASP A 187 -18.07 3.95 0.72
CA ASP A 187 -18.85 3.95 1.95
C ASP A 187 -17.95 3.72 3.19
N ALA A 188 -16.90 2.89 3.07
CA ALA A 188 -15.90 2.67 4.12
C ALA A 188 -15.17 3.97 4.50
N VAL A 189 -14.84 4.80 3.53
CA VAL A 189 -14.18 6.09 3.78
C VAL A 189 -15.17 7.10 4.34
N LYS A 190 -16.39 7.20 3.79
CA LYS A 190 -17.42 8.13 4.25
C LYS A 190 -17.86 7.90 5.69
N CYS A 191 -17.86 6.65 6.15
CA CYS A 191 -18.22 6.33 7.54
C CYS A 191 -17.02 6.32 8.50
N GLY A 192 -15.81 6.61 8.02
CA GLY A 192 -14.60 6.62 8.81
C GLY A 192 -14.07 5.22 9.14
N TYR A 193 -14.55 4.16 8.52
CA TYR A 193 -14.00 2.82 8.69
C TYR A 193 -12.60 2.70 8.09
N TRP A 194 -12.36 3.31 6.94
CA TRP A 194 -11.08 3.42 6.25
C TRP A 194 -10.69 4.89 6.07
N HIS A 195 -9.40 5.22 6.24
CA HIS A 195 -8.91 6.59 6.13
C HIS A 195 -7.89 6.68 5.00
N LEU A 196 -7.96 7.74 4.22
CA LEU A 196 -7.02 8.04 3.14
C LEU A 196 -5.97 9.02 3.64
N TYR A 197 -4.70 8.70 3.41
CA TYR A 197 -3.60 9.60 3.72
C TYR A 197 -2.37 9.30 2.86
N ARG A 198 -1.44 10.25 2.82
CA ARG A 198 -0.12 10.10 2.23
C ARG A 198 0.93 10.68 3.18
N HIS A 199 2.10 10.05 3.21
CA HIS A 199 3.27 10.54 3.93
C HIS A 199 4.44 10.52 2.96
N ASN A 200 4.96 11.71 2.61
CA ASN A 200 6.12 11.87 1.75
C ASN A 200 7.29 12.45 2.55
N PRO A 201 8.35 11.68 2.85
CA PRO A 201 9.49 12.14 3.62
C PRO A 201 10.22 13.36 3.02
N GLU A 202 10.24 13.50 1.67
CA GLU A 202 10.91 14.62 0.99
C GLU A 202 10.33 16.00 1.36
N LEU A 203 9.07 16.05 1.78
CA LEU A 203 8.45 17.31 2.20
C LEU A 203 9.13 17.89 3.46
N LYS A 204 9.74 17.05 4.30
CA LYS A 204 10.52 17.48 5.46
C LYS A 204 11.71 18.34 5.05
N GLU A 205 12.40 17.99 3.99
CA GLU A 205 13.54 18.72 3.45
C GLU A 205 13.14 20.10 2.93
N GLN A 206 11.86 20.22 2.53
CA GLN A 206 11.26 21.47 2.08
C GLN A 206 10.65 22.30 3.24
N GLY A 207 10.83 21.86 4.50
CA GLY A 207 10.22 22.50 5.67
C GLY A 207 8.70 22.39 5.74
N LYS A 208 8.12 21.38 5.04
CA LYS A 208 6.68 21.11 5.01
C LYS A 208 6.34 19.87 5.84
N ASN A 209 5.09 19.78 6.29
CA ASN A 209 4.60 18.57 6.94
C ASN A 209 4.63 17.39 5.93
N PRO A 210 5.30 16.28 6.24
CA PRO A 210 5.32 15.10 5.38
C PRO A 210 3.97 14.38 5.31
N PHE A 211 3.10 14.54 6.30
CA PHE A 211 1.81 13.85 6.39
C PHE A 211 0.67 14.69 5.83
N THR A 212 -0.10 14.10 4.93
CA THR A 212 -1.32 14.67 4.36
C THR A 212 -2.49 13.74 4.65
N LEU A 213 -3.48 14.21 5.42
CA LEU A 213 -4.74 13.52 5.60
C LEU A 213 -5.68 13.87 4.44
N ASP A 214 -5.93 12.88 3.57
CA ASP A 214 -6.80 13.06 2.39
C ASP A 214 -8.28 12.80 2.71
N SER A 215 -8.59 12.04 3.78
CA SER A 215 -9.96 11.83 4.26
C SER A 215 -10.56 13.09 4.87
N LYS A 216 -11.86 13.27 4.62
CA LYS A 216 -12.70 14.26 5.30
C LYS A 216 -13.31 13.66 6.57
N GLU A 217 -14.02 14.51 7.34
CA GLU A 217 -14.83 14.05 8.47
C GLU A 217 -15.88 13.02 7.99
N PRO A 218 -16.10 11.95 8.77
CA PRO A 218 -17.15 10.99 8.46
C PRO A 218 -18.53 11.62 8.40
N THR A 219 -19.29 11.28 7.37
CA THR A 219 -20.66 11.79 7.14
C THR A 219 -21.72 10.70 7.21
N GLU A 220 -21.30 9.42 7.27
CA GLU A 220 -22.18 8.26 7.29
C GLU A 220 -21.98 7.43 8.57
N SER A 221 -22.94 6.55 8.86
CA SER A 221 -22.94 5.72 10.06
C SER A 221 -21.92 4.58 9.94
N PHE A 222 -20.93 4.55 10.83
CA PHE A 222 -20.00 3.42 10.97
C PHE A 222 -20.74 2.12 11.27
N ARG A 223 -21.76 2.19 12.13
CA ARG A 223 -22.57 1.02 12.55
C ARG A 223 -23.31 0.41 11.36
N ASP A 224 -23.96 1.23 10.54
CA ASP A 224 -24.70 0.75 9.37
C ASP A 224 -23.76 0.12 8.35
N PHE A 225 -22.60 0.71 8.14
CA PHE A 225 -21.57 0.16 7.25
C PHE A 225 -21.12 -1.23 7.68
N ILE A 226 -20.73 -1.44 8.94
CA ILE A 226 -20.26 -2.75 9.40
C ILE A 226 -21.41 -3.79 9.38
N LEU A 227 -22.63 -3.42 9.74
CA LEU A 227 -23.80 -4.30 9.67
C LEU A 227 -24.22 -4.66 8.25
N GLY A 228 -23.75 -3.92 7.24
CA GLY A 228 -23.83 -4.26 5.83
C GLY A 228 -22.98 -5.47 5.42
N GLN A 229 -22.13 -5.97 6.32
CA GLN A 229 -21.23 -7.09 6.09
C GLN A 229 -21.58 -8.29 6.98
N VAL A 230 -21.64 -9.49 6.39
CA VAL A 230 -22.00 -10.72 7.13
C VAL A 230 -21.05 -11.00 8.28
N ARG A 231 -19.75 -10.71 8.13
CA ARG A 231 -18.72 -10.93 9.17
C ARG A 231 -18.97 -10.16 10.48
N TYR A 232 -19.77 -9.09 10.46
CA TYR A 232 -20.23 -8.37 11.66
C TYR A 232 -21.68 -8.71 12.01
N ALA A 233 -22.57 -8.75 11.01
CA ALA A 233 -23.97 -9.05 11.24
C ALA A 233 -24.20 -10.43 11.86
N SER A 234 -23.33 -11.41 11.56
CA SER A 234 -23.39 -12.74 12.18
C SER A 234 -23.07 -12.72 13.66
N ILE A 235 -22.17 -11.86 14.12
CA ILE A 235 -21.84 -11.70 15.55
C ILE A 235 -23.06 -11.11 16.28
N ALA A 236 -23.67 -10.06 15.73
CA ALA A 236 -24.89 -9.47 16.31
C ALA A 236 -26.02 -10.50 16.48
N LYS A 237 -26.09 -11.48 15.55
CA LYS A 237 -27.11 -12.55 15.65
C LYS A 237 -26.73 -13.67 16.62
N GLN A 238 -25.45 -14.08 16.66
CA GLN A 238 -25.00 -15.25 17.43
C GLN A 238 -24.61 -14.90 18.87
N PHE A 239 -24.09 -13.69 19.09
CA PHE A 239 -23.53 -13.21 20.36
C PHE A 239 -23.99 -11.77 20.64
N PRO A 240 -25.30 -11.50 20.80
CA PRO A 240 -25.85 -10.14 20.82
C PRO A 240 -25.27 -9.27 21.94
N GLU A 241 -25.09 -9.81 23.14
CA GLU A 241 -24.54 -9.06 24.29
C GLU A 241 -23.09 -8.63 24.05
N GLN A 242 -22.24 -9.52 23.47
CA GLN A 242 -20.85 -9.22 23.16
C GLN A 242 -20.73 -8.32 21.92
N ALA A 243 -21.68 -8.41 21.00
CA ALA A 243 -21.65 -7.65 19.74
C ALA A 243 -21.68 -6.15 19.99
N GLU A 244 -22.56 -5.67 20.90
CA GLU A 244 -22.66 -4.24 21.19
C GLU A 244 -21.37 -3.65 21.77
N GLU A 245 -20.76 -4.36 22.72
CA GLU A 245 -19.45 -3.95 23.27
C GLU A 245 -18.38 -3.91 22.19
N LEU A 246 -18.25 -4.99 21.39
CA LEU A 246 -17.24 -5.09 20.33
C LEU A 246 -17.43 -4.04 19.23
N PHE A 247 -18.68 -3.75 18.86
CA PHE A 247 -18.96 -2.73 17.85
C PHE A 247 -18.68 -1.31 18.36
N ALA A 248 -19.00 -1.04 19.63
CA ALA A 248 -18.64 0.23 20.25
C ALA A 248 -17.10 0.41 20.31
N MET A 249 -16.36 -0.66 20.68
CA MET A 249 -14.89 -0.65 20.66
C MET A 249 -14.33 -0.45 19.25
N ALA A 250 -14.92 -1.07 18.23
CA ALA A 250 -14.49 -0.93 16.83
C ALA A 250 -14.70 0.51 16.33
N GLU A 251 -15.85 1.10 16.60
CA GLU A 251 -16.15 2.48 16.25
C GLU A 251 -15.23 3.46 16.98
N GLN A 252 -15.02 3.28 18.29
CA GLN A 252 -14.09 4.11 19.05
C GLN A 252 -12.65 3.98 18.52
N SER A 253 -12.22 2.77 18.21
CA SER A 253 -10.88 2.53 17.64
C SER A 253 -10.68 3.23 16.29
N SER A 254 -11.75 3.35 15.48
CA SER A 254 -11.71 4.10 14.24
C SER A 254 -11.61 5.61 14.47
N LYS A 255 -12.39 6.15 15.41
CA LYS A 255 -12.32 7.56 15.81
C LYS A 255 -10.93 7.92 16.38
N ASP A 256 -10.39 7.07 17.27
CA ASP A 256 -9.04 7.26 17.84
C ASP A 256 -7.96 7.35 16.74
N ARG A 257 -8.10 6.52 15.70
CA ARG A 257 -7.19 6.49 14.57
C ARG A 257 -7.29 7.77 13.74
N LEU A 258 -8.50 8.21 13.41
CA LEU A 258 -8.72 9.48 12.70
C LEU A 258 -8.10 10.66 13.47
N GLU A 259 -8.34 10.75 14.78
CA GLU A 259 -7.76 11.79 15.61
C GLU A 259 -6.22 11.75 15.67
N SER A 260 -5.65 10.54 15.59
CA SER A 260 -4.19 10.39 15.50
C SER A 260 -3.65 10.90 14.17
N TYR A 261 -4.35 10.64 13.07
CA TYR A 261 -3.97 11.12 11.75
C TYR A 261 -4.16 12.65 11.61
N LYS A 262 -5.20 13.22 12.20
CA LYS A 262 -5.38 14.68 12.27
C LYS A 262 -4.21 15.36 12.98
N ARG A 263 -3.82 14.82 14.15
CA ARG A 263 -2.65 15.35 14.89
C ARG A 263 -1.35 15.30 14.08
N LEU A 264 -1.17 14.29 13.23
CA LEU A 264 -0.01 14.25 12.31
C LEU A 264 -0.13 15.28 11.20
N ALA A 265 -1.33 15.56 10.72
CA ALA A 265 -1.57 16.55 9.65
C ALA A 265 -1.42 18.00 10.15
N ASP A 266 -1.60 18.24 11.46
CA ASP A 266 -1.52 19.56 12.08
C ASP A 266 -0.10 19.93 12.58
N GLN A 267 0.90 19.04 12.44
CA GLN A 267 2.30 19.29 12.81
C GLN A 267 3.04 20.06 11.71
#